data_e919c2eab708f77dcc1d36d605695994
#
_entry.id   e919c2eab708f77dcc1d36d605695994
#
_cell.length_a   1.000
_cell.length_b   1.000
_cell.length_c   1.000
_cell.angle_alpha   90.00
_cell.angle_beta   90.00
_cell.angle_gamma   90.00
#
_symmetry.space_group_name_H-M   'P 1'
#
loop_
_entity.id
_entity.type
_entity.pdbx_description
1 polymer ?
#
loop_
_entity_poly.entity_id
_entity_poly.type
_entity_poly.pdbx_seq_one_letter_code
_entity_poly.pdbx_strand_id
1 'polypeptide(L)'
;MNKALLGLLFFALLQPAHANWVFISKDGLGNSYFYEDTKVVKDPSAEEVSTWQMISYVDRMNAPNGESIYSVLQDIPYFCRPGYESLKQFYISYYAGIDGGGVAVQRVDTSNSQWERVIPDTMSELRFNFFVKKINFLLSLHWHWVA
;
A
#
# COMPACT_ATOMS: atom_id res chain seq x y z
N MET A 1 -43.99 16.26 -7.75
CA MET A 1 -42.65 15.65 -7.78
C MET A 1 -42.71 14.39 -6.91
N ASN A 2 -42.60 13.20 -7.53
CA ASN A 2 -42.81 11.93 -6.83
C ASN A 2 -41.68 11.65 -5.81
N LYS A 3 -42.03 11.55 -4.53
CA LYS A 3 -41.10 11.23 -3.44
C LYS A 3 -40.31 9.93 -3.66
N ALA A 4 -40.86 9.00 -4.48
CA ALA A 4 -40.18 7.77 -4.90
C ALA A 4 -38.97 8.01 -5.81
N LEU A 5 -39.00 9.05 -6.64
CA LEU A 5 -37.90 9.39 -7.57
C LEU A 5 -36.69 9.95 -6.81
N LEU A 6 -36.92 10.68 -5.70
CA LEU A 6 -35.85 11.24 -4.88
C LEU A 6 -35.11 10.14 -4.12
N GLY A 7 -35.78 9.08 -3.68
CA GLY A 7 -35.18 7.94 -2.99
C GLY A 7 -34.23 7.12 -3.89
N LEU A 8 -34.60 6.94 -5.16
CA LEU A 8 -33.78 6.20 -6.13
C LEU A 8 -32.48 6.96 -6.49
N LEU A 9 -32.54 8.31 -6.54
CA LEU A 9 -31.33 9.11 -6.81
C LEU A 9 -30.31 9.06 -5.66
N PHE A 10 -30.76 8.90 -4.42
CA PHE A 10 -29.86 8.82 -3.25
C PHE A 10 -29.14 7.49 -3.17
N PHE A 11 -29.76 6.38 -3.62
CA PHE A 11 -29.12 5.05 -3.62
C PHE A 11 -28.03 4.91 -4.69
N ALA A 12 -28.12 5.66 -5.80
CA ALA A 12 -27.13 5.62 -6.87
C ALA A 12 -25.79 6.32 -6.52
N LEU A 13 -25.76 7.12 -5.44
CA LEU A 13 -24.57 7.86 -5.01
C LEU A 13 -23.73 7.13 -3.96
N LEU A 14 -24.20 6.00 -3.44
CA LEU A 14 -23.47 5.16 -2.49
C LEU A 14 -22.64 4.10 -3.22
N GLN A 15 -21.79 4.52 -4.15
CA GLN A 15 -20.77 3.60 -4.66
C GLN A 15 -19.72 3.41 -3.57
N PRO A 16 -19.49 2.18 -3.06
CA PRO A 16 -18.38 1.93 -2.16
C PRO A 16 -17.09 2.33 -2.88
N ALA A 17 -16.27 3.14 -2.23
CA ALA A 17 -14.92 3.44 -2.69
C ALA A 17 -14.13 2.12 -2.68
N HIS A 18 -14.07 1.42 -3.81
CA HIS A 18 -13.23 0.24 -3.94
C HIS A 18 -11.77 0.69 -4.05
N ALA A 19 -10.94 0.20 -3.13
CA ALA A 19 -9.50 0.33 -3.25
C ALA A 19 -9.03 -0.36 -4.54
N ASN A 20 -8.20 0.33 -5.32
CA ASN A 20 -7.65 -0.21 -6.57
C ASN A 20 -6.32 -0.92 -6.29
N TRP A 21 -6.42 -2.15 -5.80
CA TRP A 21 -5.25 -2.97 -5.49
C TRP A 21 -4.59 -3.49 -6.76
N VAL A 22 -3.34 -3.11 -6.97
CA VAL A 22 -2.52 -3.57 -8.09
C VAL A 22 -1.49 -4.57 -7.57
N PHE A 23 -1.44 -5.75 -8.20
CA PHE A 23 -0.50 -6.80 -7.85
C PHE A 23 0.94 -6.39 -8.16
N ILE A 24 1.86 -6.64 -7.23
CA ILE A 24 3.30 -6.41 -7.37
C ILE A 24 4.01 -7.73 -7.70
N SER A 25 3.93 -8.71 -6.79
CA SER A 25 4.65 -9.97 -6.88
C SER A 25 4.15 -10.99 -5.87
N LYS A 26 4.74 -12.20 -5.92
CA LYS A 26 4.69 -13.20 -4.85
C LYS A 26 6.08 -13.44 -4.29
N ASP A 27 6.14 -13.78 -3.00
CA ASP A 27 7.38 -14.29 -2.39
C ASP A 27 7.54 -15.81 -2.58
N GLY A 28 8.65 -16.35 -2.07
CA GLY A 28 8.94 -17.79 -2.16
C GLY A 28 7.98 -18.69 -1.36
N LEU A 29 7.16 -18.15 -0.47
CA LEU A 29 6.13 -18.83 0.29
C LEU A 29 4.76 -18.75 -0.41
N GLY A 30 4.65 -17.98 -1.51
CA GLY A 30 3.43 -17.77 -2.26
C GLY A 30 2.55 -16.61 -1.77
N ASN A 31 2.97 -15.88 -0.74
CA ASN A 31 2.26 -14.69 -0.27
C ASN A 31 2.23 -13.62 -1.36
N SER A 32 1.09 -12.96 -1.51
CA SER A 32 0.85 -11.97 -2.57
C SER A 32 1.01 -10.55 -2.02
N TYR A 33 1.68 -9.69 -2.79
CA TYR A 33 1.94 -8.29 -2.45
C TYR A 33 1.22 -7.38 -3.43
N PHE A 34 0.54 -6.37 -2.91
CA PHE A 34 -0.25 -5.40 -3.67
C PHE A 34 0.05 -3.99 -3.20
N TYR A 35 -0.28 -2.99 -4.02
CA TYR A 35 -0.31 -1.58 -3.62
C TYR A 35 -1.62 -0.92 -4.07
N GLU A 36 -2.01 0.15 -3.38
CA GLU A 36 -3.18 0.97 -3.73
C GLU A 36 -2.76 2.06 -4.72
N ASP A 37 -3.13 1.92 -5.99
CA ASP A 37 -2.67 2.80 -7.07
C ASP A 37 -3.13 4.25 -6.92
N THR A 38 -4.33 4.46 -6.35
CA THR A 38 -4.92 5.78 -6.13
C THR A 38 -4.36 6.51 -4.90
N LYS A 39 -3.55 5.83 -4.09
CA LYS A 39 -2.97 6.33 -2.83
C LYS A 39 -1.46 6.50 -2.87
N VAL A 40 -0.87 6.54 -4.05
CA VAL A 40 0.55 6.84 -4.20
C VAL A 40 0.77 8.34 -4.03
N VAL A 41 1.46 8.73 -2.97
CA VAL A 41 1.83 10.12 -2.67
C VAL A 41 3.31 10.31 -2.94
N LYS A 42 3.65 11.38 -3.62
CA LYS A 42 5.05 11.75 -3.97
C LYS A 42 5.38 13.07 -3.33
N ASP A 43 6.48 13.12 -2.61
CA ASP A 43 7.09 14.36 -2.13
C ASP A 43 8.50 14.50 -2.72
N PRO A 44 8.66 15.18 -3.87
CA PRO A 44 9.97 15.37 -4.48
C PRO A 44 10.92 16.19 -3.62
N SER A 45 10.41 17.06 -2.74
CA SER A 45 11.22 17.91 -1.86
C SER A 45 11.85 17.12 -0.72
N ALA A 46 11.15 16.09 -0.24
CA ALA A 46 11.64 15.15 0.76
C ALA A 46 12.35 13.93 0.13
N GLU A 47 12.32 13.79 -1.20
CA GLU A 47 12.77 12.59 -1.91
C GLU A 47 12.02 11.33 -1.46
N GLU A 48 10.72 11.49 -1.15
CA GLU A 48 9.89 10.42 -0.59
C GLU A 48 8.75 10.03 -1.51
N VAL A 49 8.38 8.75 -1.41
CA VAL A 49 7.17 8.19 -2.00
C VAL A 49 6.49 7.33 -0.96
N SER A 50 5.23 7.58 -0.69
CA SER A 50 4.44 6.71 0.17
C SER A 50 3.29 6.06 -0.58
N THR A 51 2.91 4.89 -0.11
CA THR A 51 1.77 4.15 -0.63
C THR A 51 1.25 3.15 0.38
N TRP A 52 -0.07 2.91 0.31
CA TRP A 52 -0.68 1.79 1.00
C TRP A 52 -0.33 0.49 0.29
N GLN A 53 0.13 -0.48 1.06
CA GLN A 53 0.46 -1.82 0.58
C GLN A 53 -0.30 -2.87 1.36
N MET A 54 -0.59 -3.96 0.69
CA MET A 54 -1.24 -5.13 1.27
C MET A 54 -0.38 -6.36 1.05
N ILE A 55 -0.26 -7.17 2.09
CA ILE A 55 0.27 -8.53 2.02
C ILE A 55 -0.90 -9.47 2.29
N SER A 56 -1.15 -10.40 1.36
CA SER A 56 -2.12 -11.48 1.54
C SER A 56 -1.33 -12.78 1.71
N TYR A 57 -1.51 -13.42 2.85
CA TYR A 57 -0.81 -14.63 3.24
C TYR A 57 -1.52 -15.87 2.71
N VAL A 58 -0.75 -16.84 2.24
CA VAL A 58 -1.27 -18.18 1.86
C VAL A 58 -1.67 -18.95 3.12
N ASP A 59 -0.80 -18.93 4.12
CA ASP A 59 -1.02 -19.59 5.39
C ASP A 59 -1.42 -18.60 6.47
N ARG A 60 -2.07 -19.15 7.52
CA ARG A 60 -2.45 -18.38 8.70
C ARG A 60 -1.20 -17.88 9.42
N MET A 61 -1.15 -16.58 9.66
CA MET A 61 -0.15 -15.92 10.47
C MET A 61 -0.74 -15.49 11.82
N ASN A 62 0.08 -15.01 12.74
CA ASN A 62 -0.38 -14.41 13.98
C ASN A 62 -0.01 -12.93 14.01
N ALA A 63 -0.97 -12.07 14.37
CA ALA A 63 -0.69 -10.68 14.71
C ALA A 63 0.09 -10.59 16.03
N PRO A 64 0.70 -9.43 16.36
CA PRO A 64 1.43 -9.26 17.61
C PRO A 64 0.63 -9.53 18.89
N ASN A 65 -0.70 -9.36 18.84
CA ASN A 65 -1.62 -9.72 19.94
C ASN A 65 -1.96 -11.21 20.00
N GLY A 66 -1.40 -12.05 19.11
CA GLY A 66 -1.62 -13.50 19.04
C GLY A 66 -2.84 -13.93 18.23
N GLU A 67 -3.66 -13.01 17.72
CA GLU A 67 -4.81 -13.34 16.88
C GLU A 67 -4.39 -13.79 15.48
N SER A 68 -5.19 -14.67 14.91
CA SER A 68 -4.96 -15.23 13.58
C SER A 68 -5.31 -14.23 12.48
N ILE A 69 -4.41 -14.09 11.49
CA ILE A 69 -4.57 -13.18 10.36
C ILE A 69 -4.26 -13.88 9.04
N TYR A 70 -4.80 -13.33 7.96
CA TYR A 70 -4.50 -13.72 6.58
C TYR A 70 -4.07 -12.55 5.71
N SER A 71 -4.18 -11.31 6.20
CA SER A 71 -3.65 -10.16 5.47
C SER A 71 -3.24 -9.02 6.39
N VAL A 72 -2.36 -8.17 5.86
CA VAL A 72 -1.85 -6.96 6.53
C VAL A 72 -1.91 -5.80 5.54
N LEU A 73 -2.47 -4.68 5.97
CA LEU A 73 -2.37 -3.39 5.29
C LEU A 73 -1.33 -2.52 5.98
N GLN A 74 -0.47 -1.88 5.19
CA GLN A 74 0.62 -1.05 5.68
C GLN A 74 0.70 0.26 4.89
N ASP A 75 0.89 1.38 5.58
CA ASP A 75 1.33 2.62 4.96
C ASP A 75 2.86 2.69 5.03
N ILE A 76 3.51 2.70 3.85
CA ILE A 76 4.97 2.61 3.74
C ILE A 76 5.52 3.77 2.92
N PRO A 77 6.12 4.78 3.56
CA PRO A 77 6.99 5.72 2.89
C PRO A 77 8.34 5.08 2.54
N TYR A 78 8.83 5.43 1.37
CA TYR A 78 10.15 5.10 0.86
C TYR A 78 10.96 6.38 0.68
N PHE A 79 12.19 6.39 1.19
CA PHE A 79 13.17 7.42 0.92
C PHE A 79 14.01 7.00 -0.29
N CYS A 80 14.04 7.84 -1.34
CA CYS A 80 14.49 7.45 -2.68
C CYS A 80 15.85 8.03 -3.07
N ARG A 81 16.63 8.62 -2.14
CA ARG A 81 17.97 9.14 -2.44
C ARG A 81 18.94 8.00 -2.77
N PRO A 82 19.63 8.04 -3.93
CA PRO A 82 20.59 7.01 -4.29
C PRO A 82 21.66 6.78 -3.21
N GLY A 83 21.87 5.51 -2.83
CA GLY A 83 22.81 5.10 -1.77
C GLY A 83 22.28 5.20 -0.33
N TYR A 84 21.08 5.76 -0.15
CA TYR A 84 20.42 5.91 1.16
C TYR A 84 19.01 5.34 1.15
N GLU A 85 18.72 4.44 0.21
CA GLU A 85 17.41 3.85 0.05
C GLU A 85 16.93 3.21 1.34
N SER A 86 15.79 3.67 1.83
CA SER A 86 15.20 3.19 3.08
C SER A 86 13.68 3.22 3.02
N LEU A 87 13.08 2.49 3.92
CA LEU A 87 11.63 2.46 4.11
C LEU A 87 11.29 2.63 5.58
N LYS A 88 10.05 3.01 5.84
CA LYS A 88 9.50 3.15 7.17
C LYS A 88 8.07 2.64 7.16
N GLN A 89 7.60 2.12 8.26
CA GLN A 89 6.19 1.77 8.41
C GLN A 89 5.51 2.84 9.27
N PHE A 90 4.43 3.45 8.77
CA PHE A 90 3.68 4.47 9.51
C PHE A 90 2.47 3.89 10.21
N TYR A 91 1.83 2.91 9.58
CA TYR A 91 0.60 2.35 10.08
C TYR A 91 0.45 0.90 9.61
N ILE A 92 0.02 0.02 10.51
CA ILE A 92 -0.21 -1.38 10.20
C ILE A 92 -1.59 -1.80 10.70
N SER A 93 -2.37 -2.42 9.83
CA SER A 93 -3.65 -3.04 10.17
C SER A 93 -3.61 -4.52 9.82
N TYR A 94 -3.94 -5.36 10.77
CA TYR A 94 -3.98 -6.82 10.65
C TYR A 94 -5.43 -7.28 10.48
N TYR A 95 -5.70 -8.18 9.52
CA TYR A 95 -7.05 -8.63 9.18
C TYR A 95 -7.19 -10.14 9.27
N ALA A 96 -8.33 -10.57 9.79
CA ALA A 96 -8.67 -11.99 9.92
C ALA A 96 -8.97 -12.67 8.57
N GLY A 97 -9.23 -11.92 7.49
CA GLY A 97 -9.49 -12.44 6.15
C GLY A 97 -8.36 -12.15 5.18
N ILE A 98 -8.42 -12.77 4.00
CA ILE A 98 -7.53 -12.50 2.88
C ILE A 98 -7.84 -11.13 2.27
N ASP A 99 -6.88 -10.56 1.54
CA ASP A 99 -7.04 -9.34 0.71
C ASP A 99 -7.62 -8.14 1.49
N GLY A 100 -7.24 -7.97 2.76
CA GLY A 100 -7.75 -6.91 3.63
C GLY A 100 -9.19 -7.14 4.09
N GLY A 101 -9.75 -8.32 3.84
CA GLY A 101 -11.12 -8.67 4.22
C GLY A 101 -11.26 -9.11 5.67
N GLY A 102 -12.51 -9.27 6.08
CA GLY A 102 -12.85 -9.66 7.44
C GLY A 102 -12.68 -8.50 8.43
N VAL A 103 -12.59 -8.87 9.71
CA VAL A 103 -12.46 -7.90 10.80
C VAL A 103 -11.00 -7.52 10.99
N ALA A 104 -10.72 -6.23 11.17
CA ALA A 104 -9.41 -5.79 11.63
C ALA A 104 -9.20 -6.22 13.08
N VAL A 105 -8.28 -7.15 13.31
CA VAL A 105 -8.01 -7.74 14.63
C VAL A 105 -7.06 -6.88 15.46
N GLN A 106 -6.18 -6.14 14.78
CA GLN A 106 -5.26 -5.20 15.43
C GLN A 106 -4.90 -4.06 14.49
N ARG A 107 -4.67 -2.89 15.08
CA ARG A 107 -4.09 -1.72 14.39
C ARG A 107 -2.96 -1.17 15.23
N VAL A 108 -1.85 -0.81 14.58
CA VAL A 108 -0.65 -0.29 15.23
C VAL A 108 -0.20 0.97 14.49
N ASP A 109 -0.04 2.05 15.22
CA ASP A 109 0.63 3.25 14.75
C ASP A 109 2.13 3.08 14.98
N THR A 110 2.89 3.08 13.90
CA THR A 110 4.34 2.94 13.88
C THR A 110 5.03 4.20 13.37
N SER A 111 4.33 5.35 13.37
CA SER A 111 4.86 6.62 12.84
C SER A 111 6.18 7.05 13.50
N ASN A 112 6.43 6.61 14.73
CA ASN A 112 7.69 6.83 15.46
C ASN A 112 8.78 5.79 15.16
N SER A 113 8.53 4.81 14.26
CA SER A 113 9.57 3.86 13.87
C SER A 113 10.74 4.57 13.17
N GLN A 114 11.91 3.94 13.20
CA GLN A 114 13.08 4.45 12.48
C GLN A 114 13.03 4.05 11.00
N TRP A 115 13.76 4.79 10.17
CA TRP A 115 14.03 4.40 8.80
C TRP A 115 14.90 3.15 8.77
N GLU A 116 14.46 2.15 8.02
CA GLU A 116 15.16 0.90 7.81
C GLU A 116 15.73 0.88 6.39
N ARG A 117 17.02 0.54 6.28
CA ARG A 117 17.65 0.44 4.97
C ARG A 117 17.02 -0.67 4.14
N VAL A 118 16.82 -0.41 2.87
CA VAL A 118 16.41 -1.46 1.91
C VAL A 118 17.54 -2.48 1.78
N ILE A 119 17.22 -3.74 2.08
CA ILE A 119 18.19 -4.84 2.05
C ILE A 119 18.17 -5.48 0.66
N PRO A 120 19.32 -5.61 -0.03
CA PRO A 120 19.42 -6.30 -1.30
C PRO A 120 18.88 -7.74 -1.25
N ASP A 121 18.38 -8.23 -2.39
CA ASP A 121 17.83 -9.58 -2.57
C ASP A 121 16.65 -9.93 -1.67
N THR A 122 15.90 -8.90 -1.20
CA THR A 122 14.71 -9.08 -0.37
C THR A 122 13.44 -8.54 -1.04
N MET A 123 12.28 -8.89 -0.46
CA MET A 123 11.00 -8.31 -0.87
C MET A 123 10.93 -6.79 -0.64
N SER A 124 11.71 -6.24 0.30
CA SER A 124 11.79 -4.79 0.50
C SER A 124 12.46 -4.11 -0.69
N GLU A 125 13.53 -4.68 -1.24
CA GLU A 125 14.18 -4.18 -2.43
C GLU A 125 13.29 -4.31 -3.67
N LEU A 126 12.64 -5.46 -3.85
CA LEU A 126 11.74 -5.67 -4.98
C LEU A 126 10.61 -4.63 -4.98
N ARG A 127 9.98 -4.39 -3.84
CA ARG A 127 8.93 -3.38 -3.68
C ARG A 127 9.48 -1.97 -3.92
N PHE A 128 10.63 -1.63 -3.31
CA PHE A 128 11.30 -0.36 -3.52
C PHE A 128 11.57 -0.11 -5.01
N ASN A 129 12.24 -1.03 -5.69
CA ASN A 129 12.55 -0.93 -7.11
C ASN A 129 11.30 -0.77 -7.99
N PHE A 130 10.23 -1.49 -7.64
CA PHE A 130 8.95 -1.38 -8.34
C PHE A 130 8.41 0.06 -8.27
N PHE A 131 8.38 0.68 -7.08
CA PHE A 131 7.87 2.05 -6.90
C PHE A 131 8.79 3.09 -7.52
N VAL A 132 10.09 3.02 -7.28
CA VAL A 132 11.06 3.98 -7.78
C VAL A 132 11.14 3.96 -9.31
N LYS A 133 11.19 2.78 -9.94
CA LYS A 133 11.22 2.66 -11.40
C LYS A 133 9.93 3.15 -12.04
N LYS A 134 8.78 2.76 -11.50
CA LYS A 134 7.48 3.22 -12.00
C LYS A 134 7.34 4.75 -11.91
N ILE A 135 7.86 5.33 -10.83
CA ILE A 135 7.80 6.77 -10.59
C ILE A 135 8.77 7.53 -11.50
N ASN A 136 10.01 7.07 -11.65
CA ASN A 136 10.99 7.70 -12.55
C ASN A 136 10.52 7.62 -14.00
N PHE A 137 9.89 6.53 -14.42
CA PHE A 137 9.31 6.44 -15.74
C PHE A 137 8.21 7.49 -15.96
N LEU A 138 7.34 7.72 -14.98
CA LEU A 138 6.30 8.76 -15.06
C LEU A 138 6.89 10.19 -15.02
N LEU A 139 8.00 10.40 -14.30
CA LEU A 139 8.72 11.69 -14.30
C LEU A 139 9.39 11.95 -15.65
N SER A 140 10.02 10.96 -16.27
CA SER A 140 10.66 11.13 -17.59
C SER A 140 9.67 11.52 -18.68
N LEU A 141 8.43 11.06 -18.60
CA LEU A 141 7.36 11.46 -19.52
C LEU A 141 6.89 12.92 -19.31
N HIS A 142 7.04 13.46 -18.10
CA HIS A 142 6.62 14.85 -17.81
C HIS A 142 7.66 15.90 -18.25
N TRP A 143 8.94 15.55 -18.30
CA TRP A 143 10.01 16.47 -18.69
C TRP A 143 10.16 16.67 -20.21
N HIS A 144 9.53 15.84 -21.02
CA HIS A 144 9.55 15.98 -22.48
C HIS A 144 8.50 16.96 -23.05
N TRP A 145 7.64 17.54 -22.22
CA TRP A 145 6.59 18.50 -22.64
C TRP A 145 6.86 19.96 -22.23
N VAL A 146 8.01 20.26 -21.65
CA VAL A 146 8.42 21.62 -21.19
C VAL A 146 9.76 22.00 -21.81
N ALA A 147 9.95 21.73 -23.10
CA ALA A 147 11.07 22.22 -23.89
C ALA A 147 10.55 22.92 -25.18
#